data_e0285954fc4de42325856065ab35743b
#
_entry.id   e0285954fc4de42325856065ab35743b
#
_cell.length_a   1.000
_cell.length_b   1.000
_cell.length_c   1.000
_cell.angle_alpha   90.00
_cell.angle_beta   90.00
_cell.angle_gamma   90.00
#
_symmetry.space_group_name_H-M   'P 1'
#
loop_
_entity.id
_entity.type
_entity.pdbx_description
1 polymer ?
#
loop_
_entity_poly.entity_id
_entity_poly.type
_entity_poly.pdbx_seq_one_letter_code
_entity_poly.pdbx_strand_id
1 'polypeptide(L)'
;MAEAIRKREEIEAKYKWDLTHIYADDDQVMAGIAEAAAWDGRVAEDPKAAIRAVQKLSERIMPVYEYAFLRKETDNADPVAQGLKDKALRLYVTAGAATAFLQPELLELPGETLEALIADPEMKDYDAMLRNVLLMKPHTLPKEEEKLIAMMGEVADAPDAIFTSLTTADMKLPPIRLADGSM
;
A
#
# COMPACT_ATOMS: atom_id res chain seq x y z
N MET A 1 24.82 9.82 29.70
CA MET A 1 23.93 10.81 29.05
C MET A 1 23.50 10.20 27.73
N ALA A 2 22.21 10.05 27.46
CA ALA A 2 21.77 9.59 26.15
C ALA A 2 22.23 10.59 25.09
N GLU A 3 22.93 10.09 24.07
CA GLU A 3 23.36 10.89 22.94
C GLU A 3 22.10 11.46 22.25
N ALA A 4 22.07 12.77 22.02
CA ALA A 4 20.90 13.40 21.40
C ALA A 4 20.71 12.81 20.00
N ILE A 5 19.47 12.50 19.64
CA ILE A 5 19.14 12.02 18.28
C ILE A 5 19.55 13.10 17.30
N ARG A 6 20.40 12.73 16.33
CA ARG A 6 20.90 13.64 15.29
C ARG A 6 19.74 14.11 14.42
N LYS A 7 19.76 15.40 14.09
CA LYS A 7 18.82 15.95 13.09
C LYS A 7 19.19 15.45 11.70
N ARG A 8 18.22 15.43 10.79
CA ARG A 8 18.42 14.93 9.41
C ARG A 8 19.55 15.69 8.68
N GLU A 9 19.69 17.00 8.90
CA GLU A 9 20.74 17.81 8.27
C GLU A 9 22.16 17.37 8.70
N GLU A 10 22.30 16.84 9.92
CA GLU A 10 23.55 16.39 10.52
C GLU A 10 23.98 14.99 10.05
N ILE A 11 23.11 14.29 9.30
CA ILE A 11 23.39 12.96 8.76
C ILE A 11 24.06 13.11 7.40
N GLU A 12 25.17 12.38 7.18
CA GLU A 12 25.85 12.37 5.89
C GLU A 12 24.94 11.86 4.76
N ALA A 13 25.08 12.42 3.54
CA ALA A 13 24.23 12.08 2.39
C ALA A 13 24.21 10.57 2.07
N LYS A 14 25.35 9.87 2.25
CA LYS A 14 25.47 8.42 2.00
C LYS A 14 24.55 7.54 2.87
N TYR A 15 24.02 8.09 3.98
CA TYR A 15 23.08 7.41 4.88
C TYR A 15 21.66 7.92 4.74
N LYS A 16 21.40 8.77 3.77
CA LYS A 16 20.05 9.28 3.45
C LYS A 16 19.51 8.58 2.24
N TRP A 17 18.21 8.29 2.25
CA TRP A 17 17.54 7.81 1.05
C TRP A 17 17.52 8.91 -0.01
N ASP A 18 17.88 8.55 -1.22
CA ASP A 18 17.74 9.40 -2.40
C ASP A 18 16.38 9.10 -3.05
N LEU A 19 15.41 9.97 -2.82
CA LEU A 19 14.07 9.85 -3.36
C LEU A 19 13.93 10.46 -4.76
N THR A 20 15.00 11.09 -5.29
CA THR A 20 14.96 11.74 -6.62
C THR A 20 14.80 10.76 -7.77
N HIS A 21 15.02 9.45 -7.51
CA HIS A 21 14.69 8.38 -8.47
C HIS A 21 13.19 8.15 -8.68
N ILE A 22 12.34 8.64 -7.77
CA ILE A 22 10.87 8.52 -7.87
C ILE A 22 10.32 9.86 -8.37
N TYR A 23 10.58 10.94 -7.63
CA TYR A 23 10.24 12.32 -7.99
C TYR A 23 11.37 13.25 -7.58
N ALA A 24 11.64 14.28 -8.38
CA ALA A 24 12.76 15.20 -8.10
C ALA A 24 12.50 16.02 -6.82
N ASP A 25 11.25 16.39 -6.57
CA ASP A 25 10.83 17.22 -5.43
C ASP A 25 9.35 17.02 -5.07
N ASP A 26 8.93 17.65 -3.97
CA ASP A 26 7.56 17.59 -3.48
C ASP A 26 6.55 18.28 -4.43
N ASP A 27 6.96 19.24 -5.25
CA ASP A 27 6.09 19.92 -6.22
C ASP A 27 5.71 18.97 -7.36
N GLN A 28 6.64 18.11 -7.82
CA GLN A 28 6.34 17.09 -8.82
C GLN A 28 5.38 16.03 -8.27
N VAL A 29 5.49 15.68 -6.99
CA VAL A 29 4.53 14.76 -6.34
C VAL A 29 3.15 15.38 -6.28
N MET A 30 3.04 16.69 -5.98
CA MET A 30 1.76 17.39 -6.00
C MET A 30 1.12 17.42 -7.39
N ALA A 31 1.91 17.56 -8.45
CA ALA A 31 1.43 17.44 -9.82
C ALA A 31 0.93 16.00 -10.12
N GLY A 32 1.65 14.98 -9.68
CA GLY A 32 1.25 13.57 -9.80
C GLY A 32 -0.07 13.27 -9.07
N ILE A 33 -0.28 13.85 -7.88
CA ILE A 33 -1.55 13.73 -7.15
C ILE A 33 -2.70 14.33 -7.97
N ALA A 34 -2.51 15.52 -8.56
CA ALA A 34 -3.52 16.19 -9.35
C ALA A 34 -3.87 15.39 -10.62
N GLU A 35 -2.86 14.83 -11.30
CA GLU A 35 -3.07 13.98 -12.48
C GLU A 35 -3.84 12.70 -12.14
N ALA A 36 -3.45 12.01 -11.07
CA ALA A 36 -4.11 10.78 -10.64
C ALA A 36 -5.55 11.03 -10.16
N ALA A 37 -5.81 12.16 -9.50
CA ALA A 37 -7.14 12.56 -9.05
C ALA A 37 -8.10 12.87 -10.21
N ALA A 38 -7.58 13.16 -11.40
CA ALA A 38 -8.38 13.41 -12.60
C ALA A 38 -8.93 12.13 -13.26
N TRP A 39 -8.58 10.93 -12.74
CA TRP A 39 -9.13 9.68 -13.24
C TRP A 39 -10.64 9.60 -12.96
N ASP A 40 -11.43 9.29 -14.01
CA ASP A 40 -12.90 9.32 -13.96
C ASP A 40 -13.56 8.05 -13.40
N GLY A 41 -12.77 7.03 -13.05
CA GLY A 41 -13.25 5.80 -12.40
C GLY A 41 -14.12 4.90 -13.29
N ARG A 42 -14.18 5.14 -14.60
CA ARG A 42 -15.00 4.31 -15.50
C ARG A 42 -14.40 2.94 -15.67
N VAL A 43 -15.25 1.95 -15.43
CA VAL A 43 -14.94 0.56 -15.63
C VAL A 43 -15.42 0.15 -16.99
N ALA A 44 -14.54 -0.50 -17.77
CA ALA A 44 -14.97 -1.15 -18.99
C ALA A 44 -15.79 -2.42 -18.63
N GLU A 45 -16.85 -2.69 -19.38
CA GLU A 45 -17.65 -3.91 -19.24
C GLU A 45 -16.84 -5.18 -19.60
N ASP A 46 -15.71 -5.02 -20.27
CA ASP A 46 -14.80 -6.11 -20.64
C ASP A 46 -13.75 -6.34 -19.53
N PRO A 47 -13.60 -7.58 -19.01
CA PRO A 47 -12.62 -7.92 -17.98
C PRO A 47 -11.18 -7.52 -18.32
N LYS A 48 -10.75 -7.67 -19.59
CA LYS A 48 -9.40 -7.26 -20.02
C LYS A 48 -9.21 -5.75 -19.90
N ALA A 49 -10.20 -4.99 -20.35
CA ALA A 49 -10.14 -3.53 -20.28
C ALA A 49 -10.19 -3.05 -18.82
N ALA A 50 -10.98 -3.69 -17.97
CA ALA A 50 -11.06 -3.39 -16.55
C ALA A 50 -9.72 -3.63 -15.83
N ILE A 51 -9.10 -4.80 -16.06
CA ILE A 51 -7.78 -5.14 -15.49
C ILE A 51 -6.74 -4.09 -15.91
N ARG A 52 -6.68 -3.76 -17.21
CA ARG A 52 -5.72 -2.77 -17.74
C ARG A 52 -5.96 -1.37 -17.18
N ALA A 53 -7.22 -0.97 -17.00
CA ALA A 53 -7.56 0.35 -16.47
C ALA A 53 -7.14 0.47 -15.00
N VAL A 54 -7.42 -0.56 -14.19
CA VAL A 54 -7.01 -0.61 -12.78
C VAL A 54 -5.48 -0.61 -12.66
N GLN A 55 -4.78 -1.38 -13.50
CA GLN A 55 -3.32 -1.40 -13.51
C GLN A 55 -2.74 -0.02 -13.85
N LYS A 56 -3.23 0.63 -14.89
CA LYS A 56 -2.78 1.98 -15.26
C LYS A 56 -3.01 3.01 -14.16
N LEU A 57 -4.14 2.90 -13.44
CA LEU A 57 -4.39 3.76 -12.30
C LEU A 57 -3.38 3.49 -11.17
N SER A 58 -3.12 2.22 -10.87
CA SER A 58 -2.14 1.81 -9.87
C SER A 58 -0.73 2.34 -10.21
N GLU A 59 -0.29 2.22 -11.45
CA GLU A 59 1.00 2.72 -11.94
C GLU A 59 1.16 4.25 -11.77
N ARG A 60 0.06 4.99 -11.77
CA ARG A 60 0.09 6.44 -11.51
C ARG A 60 0.10 6.79 -10.03
N ILE A 61 -0.61 6.01 -9.22
CA ILE A 61 -0.81 6.32 -7.80
C ILE A 61 0.32 5.81 -6.93
N MET A 62 0.83 4.60 -7.21
CA MET A 62 1.84 3.98 -6.36
C MET A 62 3.11 4.81 -6.21
N PRO A 63 3.73 5.36 -7.28
CA PRO A 63 4.91 6.21 -7.13
C PRO A 63 4.66 7.45 -6.28
N VAL A 64 3.47 8.06 -6.41
CA VAL A 64 3.06 9.23 -5.62
C VAL A 64 2.98 8.87 -4.14
N TYR A 65 2.31 7.76 -3.83
CA TYR A 65 2.15 7.29 -2.45
C TYR A 65 3.49 6.89 -1.83
N GLU A 66 4.29 6.11 -2.55
CA GLU A 66 5.60 5.64 -2.09
C GLU A 66 6.57 6.80 -1.81
N TYR A 67 6.65 7.77 -2.72
CA TYR A 67 7.48 8.95 -2.47
C TYR A 67 7.03 9.69 -1.22
N ALA A 68 5.75 10.00 -1.12
CA ALA A 68 5.21 10.77 0.00
C ALA A 68 5.39 10.03 1.34
N PHE A 69 5.22 8.72 1.34
CA PHE A 69 5.46 7.85 2.49
C PHE A 69 6.94 7.86 2.89
N LEU A 70 7.84 7.56 1.97
CA LEU A 70 9.28 7.54 2.22
C LEU A 70 9.81 8.92 2.63
N ARG A 71 9.29 9.99 2.03
CA ARG A 71 9.64 11.37 2.40
C ARG A 71 9.27 11.67 3.85
N LYS A 72 8.11 11.24 4.30
CA LYS A 72 7.68 11.36 5.71
C LYS A 72 8.57 10.51 6.63
N GLU A 73 8.92 9.28 6.25
CA GLU A 73 9.78 8.41 7.06
C GLU A 73 11.23 8.93 7.19
N THR A 74 11.66 9.83 6.30
CA THR A 74 12.98 10.46 6.43
C THR A 74 13.06 11.47 7.57
N ASP A 75 11.94 12.12 7.92
CA ASP A 75 11.80 13.03 9.05
C ASP A 75 10.34 13.08 9.50
N ASN A 76 10.04 12.33 10.54
CA ASN A 76 8.69 12.22 11.11
C ASN A 76 8.22 13.51 11.80
N ALA A 77 9.12 14.45 12.05
CA ALA A 77 8.79 15.73 12.67
C ALA A 77 8.47 16.84 11.64
N ASP A 78 8.73 16.59 10.35
CA ASP A 78 8.47 17.54 9.26
C ASP A 78 6.96 17.62 8.94
N PRO A 79 6.25 18.76 9.27
CA PRO A 79 4.82 18.89 9.03
C PRO A 79 4.47 18.96 7.53
N VAL A 80 5.41 19.38 6.68
CA VAL A 80 5.21 19.43 5.21
C VAL A 80 5.17 18.01 4.66
N ALA A 81 6.12 17.17 5.07
CA ALA A 81 6.18 15.77 4.67
C ALA A 81 4.95 14.98 5.17
N GLN A 82 4.48 15.25 6.41
CA GLN A 82 3.25 14.66 6.92
C GLN A 82 2.03 15.09 6.08
N GLY A 83 1.89 16.37 5.78
CA GLY A 83 0.79 16.89 4.95
C GLY A 83 0.80 16.30 3.53
N LEU A 84 1.97 16.10 2.94
CA LEU A 84 2.13 15.46 1.63
C LEU A 84 1.67 13.98 1.68
N LYS A 85 2.14 13.23 2.68
CA LYS A 85 1.76 11.83 2.91
C LYS A 85 0.25 11.69 3.10
N ASP A 86 -0.40 12.59 3.85
CA ASP A 86 -1.85 12.53 4.09
C ASP A 86 -2.66 12.79 2.82
N LYS A 87 -2.19 13.66 1.94
CA LYS A 87 -2.80 13.88 0.61
C LYS A 87 -2.67 12.64 -0.27
N ALA A 88 -1.47 12.07 -0.34
CA ALA A 88 -1.20 10.86 -1.12
C ALA A 88 -2.00 9.65 -0.59
N LEU A 89 -2.13 9.50 0.73
CA LEU A 89 -2.93 8.45 1.35
C LEU A 89 -4.42 8.59 0.99
N ARG A 90 -4.98 9.80 1.05
CA ARG A 90 -6.38 10.01 0.64
C ARG A 90 -6.60 9.64 -0.82
N LEU A 91 -5.68 10.00 -1.72
CA LEU A 91 -5.74 9.59 -3.13
C LEU A 91 -5.70 8.06 -3.25
N TYR A 92 -4.75 7.41 -2.58
CA TYR A 92 -4.61 5.95 -2.58
C TYR A 92 -5.89 5.24 -2.11
N VAL A 93 -6.46 5.70 -0.99
CA VAL A 93 -7.71 5.13 -0.44
C VAL A 93 -8.89 5.35 -1.39
N THR A 94 -9.01 6.54 -1.98
CA THR A 94 -10.09 6.85 -2.95
C THR A 94 -9.99 5.96 -4.18
N ALA A 95 -8.79 5.78 -4.72
CA ALA A 95 -8.57 4.90 -5.87
C ALA A 95 -8.82 3.42 -5.51
N GLY A 96 -8.36 2.98 -4.34
CA GLY A 96 -8.65 1.64 -3.83
C GLY A 96 -10.16 1.36 -3.74
N ALA A 97 -10.93 2.30 -3.21
CA ALA A 97 -12.39 2.19 -3.17
C ALA A 97 -13.02 2.14 -4.57
N ALA A 98 -12.52 2.96 -5.51
CA ALA A 98 -13.03 3.00 -6.89
C ALA A 98 -12.70 1.71 -7.68
N THR A 99 -11.66 0.98 -7.30
CA THR A 99 -11.22 -0.25 -7.99
C THR A 99 -11.59 -1.55 -7.25
N ALA A 100 -12.20 -1.44 -6.06
CA ALA A 100 -12.53 -2.57 -5.19
C ALA A 100 -13.48 -3.61 -5.83
N PHE A 101 -14.22 -3.23 -6.88
CA PHE A 101 -15.11 -4.11 -7.62
C PHE A 101 -14.36 -5.20 -8.42
N LEU A 102 -13.11 -4.96 -8.84
CA LEU A 102 -12.41 -5.80 -9.83
C LEU A 102 -12.25 -7.25 -9.33
N GLN A 103 -11.74 -7.44 -8.14
CA GLN A 103 -11.49 -8.79 -7.62
C GLN A 103 -12.78 -9.60 -7.40
N PRO A 104 -13.85 -9.07 -6.78
CA PRO A 104 -15.13 -9.76 -6.69
C PRO A 104 -15.71 -10.14 -8.06
N GLU A 105 -15.69 -9.23 -9.03
CA GLU A 105 -16.21 -9.49 -10.37
C GLU A 105 -15.39 -10.58 -11.09
N LEU A 106 -14.07 -10.59 -10.96
CA LEU A 106 -13.25 -11.66 -11.51
C LEU A 106 -13.54 -13.01 -10.85
N LEU A 107 -13.79 -13.05 -9.54
CA LEU A 107 -14.16 -14.27 -8.81
C LEU A 107 -15.56 -14.80 -9.23
N GLU A 108 -16.47 -13.94 -9.68
CA GLU A 108 -17.78 -14.34 -10.22
C GLU A 108 -17.69 -14.94 -11.63
N LEU A 109 -16.63 -14.64 -12.41
CA LEU A 109 -16.47 -15.20 -13.76
C LEU A 109 -16.40 -16.74 -13.74
N PRO A 110 -16.96 -17.44 -14.76
CA PRO A 110 -16.77 -18.88 -14.91
C PRO A 110 -15.27 -19.26 -14.95
N GLY A 111 -14.90 -20.40 -14.39
CA GLY A 111 -13.50 -20.89 -14.42
C GLY A 111 -12.93 -20.96 -15.83
N GLU A 112 -13.71 -21.44 -16.79
CA GLU A 112 -13.32 -21.49 -18.21
C GLU A 112 -12.98 -20.09 -18.78
N THR A 113 -13.68 -19.06 -18.36
CA THR A 113 -13.40 -17.67 -18.77
C THR A 113 -12.07 -17.17 -18.19
N LEU A 114 -11.79 -17.48 -16.92
CA LEU A 114 -10.50 -17.16 -16.30
C LEU A 114 -9.35 -17.92 -16.97
N GLU A 115 -9.53 -19.21 -17.29
CA GLU A 115 -8.55 -19.99 -18.02
C GLU A 115 -8.28 -19.43 -19.42
N ALA A 116 -9.34 -18.99 -20.12
CA ALA A 116 -9.20 -18.31 -21.41
C ALA A 116 -8.43 -17.00 -21.32
N LEU A 117 -8.66 -16.20 -20.26
CA LEU A 117 -7.89 -14.97 -19.99
C LEU A 117 -6.41 -15.29 -19.70
N ILE A 118 -6.12 -16.36 -18.94
CA ILE A 118 -4.77 -16.81 -18.63
C ILE A 118 -4.04 -17.28 -19.90
N ALA A 119 -4.75 -17.94 -20.80
CA ALA A 119 -4.19 -18.43 -22.07
C ALA A 119 -3.98 -17.32 -23.11
N ASP A 120 -4.55 -16.13 -22.91
CA ASP A 120 -4.46 -15.02 -23.84
C ASP A 120 -3.07 -14.36 -23.79
N PRO A 121 -2.31 -14.32 -24.91
CA PRO A 121 -1.01 -13.65 -24.96
C PRO A 121 -1.04 -12.17 -24.57
N GLU A 122 -2.15 -11.47 -24.80
CA GLU A 122 -2.32 -10.07 -24.41
C GLU A 122 -2.45 -9.87 -22.90
N MET A 123 -2.77 -10.92 -22.15
CA MET A 123 -2.93 -10.91 -20.70
C MET A 123 -1.74 -11.51 -19.96
N LYS A 124 -0.64 -11.79 -20.67
CA LYS A 124 0.54 -12.45 -20.10
C LYS A 124 1.11 -11.74 -18.88
N ASP A 125 1.11 -10.42 -18.86
CA ASP A 125 1.62 -9.62 -17.74
C ASP A 125 0.73 -9.76 -16.48
N TYR A 126 -0.50 -10.23 -16.65
CA TYR A 126 -1.48 -10.46 -15.58
C TYR A 126 -1.66 -11.93 -15.21
N ASP A 127 -0.86 -12.85 -15.80
CA ASP A 127 -0.97 -14.30 -15.60
C ASP A 127 -0.95 -14.68 -14.11
N ALA A 128 0.00 -14.16 -13.35
CA ALA A 128 0.11 -14.46 -11.92
C ALA A 128 -1.13 -14.00 -11.12
N MET A 129 -1.66 -12.82 -11.42
CA MET A 129 -2.88 -12.28 -10.78
C MET A 129 -4.10 -13.14 -11.14
N LEU A 130 -4.30 -13.47 -12.42
CA LEU A 130 -5.43 -14.28 -12.88
C LEU A 130 -5.40 -15.71 -12.30
N ARG A 131 -4.21 -16.35 -12.24
CA ARG A 131 -4.04 -17.65 -11.58
C ARG A 131 -4.37 -17.58 -10.11
N ASN A 132 -3.97 -16.52 -9.43
CA ASN A 132 -4.32 -16.33 -8.02
C ASN A 132 -5.84 -16.21 -7.82
N VAL A 133 -6.54 -15.46 -8.69
CA VAL A 133 -8.01 -15.39 -8.67
C VAL A 133 -8.62 -16.78 -8.85
N LEU A 134 -8.14 -17.56 -9.82
CA LEU A 134 -8.62 -18.92 -10.07
C LEU A 134 -8.39 -19.85 -8.86
N LEU A 135 -7.23 -19.75 -8.20
CA LEU A 135 -6.91 -20.48 -6.98
C LEU A 135 -7.80 -20.07 -5.80
N MET A 136 -8.09 -18.79 -5.67
CA MET A 136 -8.94 -18.26 -4.56
C MET A 136 -10.41 -18.63 -4.73
N LYS A 137 -10.87 -18.82 -5.97
CA LYS A 137 -12.29 -19.06 -6.28
C LYS A 137 -12.96 -20.16 -5.44
N PRO A 138 -12.38 -21.37 -5.26
CA PRO A 138 -12.97 -22.42 -4.42
C PRO A 138 -12.92 -22.12 -2.91
N HIS A 139 -12.14 -21.11 -2.50
CA HIS A 139 -11.97 -20.69 -1.11
C HIS A 139 -12.71 -19.38 -0.79
N THR A 140 -13.41 -18.80 -1.76
CA THR A 140 -14.22 -17.59 -1.57
C THR A 140 -15.61 -17.98 -1.14
N LEU A 141 -16.05 -17.44 -0.03
CA LEU A 141 -17.38 -17.66 0.52
C LEU A 141 -18.46 -16.83 -0.24
N PRO A 142 -19.74 -17.16 -0.09
CA PRO A 142 -20.82 -16.30 -0.56
C PRO A 142 -20.68 -14.87 -0.04
N LYS A 143 -21.10 -13.90 -0.82
CA LYS A 143 -20.92 -12.46 -0.57
C LYS A 143 -21.33 -11.99 0.82
N GLU A 144 -22.44 -12.53 1.35
CA GLU A 144 -22.92 -12.15 2.68
C GLU A 144 -22.03 -12.72 3.80
N GLU A 145 -21.45 -13.90 3.60
CA GLU A 145 -20.52 -14.52 4.54
C GLU A 145 -19.17 -13.79 4.53
N GLU A 146 -18.63 -13.43 3.36
CA GLU A 146 -17.44 -12.58 3.22
C GLU A 146 -17.61 -11.24 3.91
N LYS A 147 -18.82 -10.63 3.77
CA LYS A 147 -19.15 -9.39 4.45
C LYS A 147 -19.12 -9.52 5.98
N LEU A 148 -19.64 -10.62 6.52
CA LEU A 148 -19.61 -10.89 7.95
C LEU A 148 -18.18 -11.03 8.46
N ILE A 149 -17.33 -11.75 7.72
CA ILE A 149 -15.90 -11.90 8.06
C ILE A 149 -15.19 -10.54 8.00
N ALA A 150 -15.45 -9.75 6.97
CA ALA A 150 -14.87 -8.40 6.86
C ALA A 150 -15.27 -7.49 8.03
N MET A 151 -16.51 -7.60 8.53
CA MET A 151 -16.97 -6.85 9.72
C MET A 151 -16.24 -7.25 11.02
N MET A 152 -15.64 -8.44 11.05
CA MET A 152 -14.85 -8.91 12.19
C MET A 152 -13.39 -8.42 12.17
N GLY A 153 -12.97 -7.70 11.12
CA GLY A 153 -11.59 -7.27 10.93
C GLY A 153 -11.01 -6.51 12.12
N GLU A 154 -11.73 -5.51 12.65
CA GLU A 154 -11.27 -4.77 13.84
C GLU A 154 -11.02 -5.66 15.07
N VAL A 155 -11.88 -6.68 15.26
CA VAL A 155 -11.71 -7.64 16.36
C VAL A 155 -10.53 -8.56 16.12
N ALA A 156 -10.31 -8.96 14.87
CA ALA A 156 -9.18 -9.81 14.47
C ALA A 156 -7.83 -9.08 14.59
N ASP A 157 -7.81 -7.77 14.33
CA ASP A 157 -6.60 -6.94 14.42
C ASP A 157 -6.25 -6.51 15.86
N ALA A 158 -7.21 -6.60 16.80
CA ALA A 158 -7.01 -6.17 18.17
C ALA A 158 -5.83 -6.86 18.89
N PRO A 159 -5.56 -8.18 18.75
CA PRO A 159 -4.42 -8.82 19.38
C PRO A 159 -3.08 -8.24 18.91
N ASP A 160 -2.92 -7.94 17.62
CA ASP A 160 -1.69 -7.34 17.08
C ASP A 160 -1.52 -5.91 17.60
N ALA A 161 -2.58 -5.11 17.60
CA ALA A 161 -2.56 -3.75 18.14
C ALA A 161 -2.19 -3.74 19.64
N ILE A 162 -2.74 -4.66 20.44
CA ILE A 162 -2.41 -4.81 21.85
C ILE A 162 -0.95 -5.22 22.03
N PHE A 163 -0.48 -6.21 21.27
CA PHE A 163 0.91 -6.66 21.32
C PHE A 163 1.87 -5.52 20.97
N THR A 164 1.57 -4.80 19.91
CA THR A 164 2.39 -3.65 19.47
C THR A 164 2.42 -2.55 20.52
N SER A 165 1.27 -2.16 21.07
CA SER A 165 1.22 -1.15 22.15
C SER A 165 1.98 -1.59 23.39
N LEU A 166 1.81 -2.84 23.82
CA LEU A 166 2.52 -3.40 24.96
C LEU A 166 4.03 -3.38 24.75
N THR A 167 4.51 -3.87 23.61
CA THR A 167 5.95 -4.05 23.36
C THR A 167 6.68 -2.77 23.02
N THR A 168 6.01 -1.80 22.41
CA THR A 168 6.64 -0.56 21.93
C THR A 168 6.45 0.65 22.86
N ALA A 169 5.34 0.68 23.62
CA ALA A 169 5.03 1.82 24.49
C ALA A 169 5.09 1.49 25.98
N ASP A 170 4.50 0.38 26.41
CA ASP A 170 4.31 0.08 27.82
C ASP A 170 5.45 -0.73 28.43
N MET A 171 6.08 -1.63 27.66
CA MET A 171 7.13 -2.51 28.16
C MET A 171 8.44 -1.75 28.34
N LYS A 172 8.88 -1.64 29.59
CA LYS A 172 10.20 -1.10 29.95
C LYS A 172 11.13 -2.26 30.25
N LEU A 173 12.01 -2.55 29.30
CA LEU A 173 13.04 -3.56 29.51
C LEU A 173 14.16 -2.99 30.39
N PRO A 174 14.69 -3.78 31.36
CA PRO A 174 15.84 -3.38 32.13
C PRO A 174 17.08 -3.26 31.21
N PRO A 175 18.04 -2.40 31.54
CA PRO A 175 19.27 -2.30 30.78
C PRO A 175 20.04 -3.63 30.82
N ILE A 176 20.61 -4.01 29.69
CA ILE A 176 21.43 -5.23 29.56
C ILE A 176 22.89 -4.86 29.87
N ARG A 177 23.53 -5.65 30.73
CA ARG A 177 24.96 -5.52 30.97
C ARG A 177 25.72 -6.23 29.85
N LEU A 178 26.54 -5.48 29.12
CA LEU A 178 27.39 -6.02 28.07
C LEU A 178 28.60 -6.80 28.66
N ALA A 179 29.24 -7.62 27.83
CA ALA A 179 30.38 -8.43 28.25
C ALA A 179 31.58 -7.60 28.74
N ASP A 180 31.70 -6.35 28.30
CA ASP A 180 32.69 -5.36 28.74
C ASP A 180 32.32 -4.64 30.06
N GLY A 181 31.17 -4.97 30.63
CA GLY A 181 30.67 -4.39 31.88
C GLY A 181 29.90 -3.08 31.73
N SER A 182 29.74 -2.53 30.52
CA SER A 182 28.89 -1.39 30.24
C SER A 182 27.40 -1.75 30.30
N MET A 183 26.52 -0.73 30.55
CA MET A 183 25.07 -0.89 30.61
C MET A 183 24.39 -0.15 29.48
#